data_7357538574e78a0f8acfbbf0c7311b41
#
_entry.id   7357538574e78a0f8acfbbf0c7311b41
#
_cell.length_a   1.000
_cell.length_b   1.000
_cell.length_c   1.000
_cell.angle_alpha   90.00
_cell.angle_beta   90.00
_cell.angle_gamma   90.00
#
_symmetry.space_group_name_H-M   'P 1'
#
loop_
_entity.id
_entity.type
_entity.pdbx_description
1 polymer ?
#
loop_
_entity_poly.entity_id
_entity_poly.type
_entity_poly.pdbx_seq_one_letter_code
_entity_poly.pdbx_strand_id
1 'polypeptide(L)'
;MHVGSYLGGVAFLKGLGLVHAISHMVGAEFNTQHGLTNAIILPVVLRYNLSGMDEKVKRMSEAMQFEDHSIEAFITNIEKMLDRLNIPKSLSEIGVPEDCVERIAKKAMKDQAYATNPKIATLEEVKEMTLASIKKAR
;
A
#
# COMPACT_ATOMS: atom_id res chain seq x y z
N MET A 1 4.47 -22.50 -5.25
CA MET A 1 4.71 -21.54 -4.14
C MET A 1 6.15 -21.01 -4.12
N HIS A 2 7.18 -21.84 -4.10
CA HIS A 2 8.58 -21.37 -3.99
C HIS A 2 9.06 -20.44 -5.11
N VAL A 3 8.68 -20.71 -6.37
CA VAL A 3 9.05 -19.85 -7.51
C VAL A 3 8.42 -18.46 -7.37
N GLY A 4 7.13 -18.38 -6.98
CA GLY A 4 6.46 -17.09 -6.76
C GLY A 4 7.10 -16.28 -5.62
N SER A 5 7.46 -16.94 -4.52
CA SER A 5 8.17 -16.32 -3.41
C SER A 5 9.57 -15.82 -3.83
N TYR A 6 10.30 -16.59 -4.62
CA TYR A 6 11.60 -16.19 -5.15
C TYR A 6 11.47 -14.96 -6.08
N LEU A 7 10.52 -14.98 -7.01
CA LEU A 7 10.28 -13.83 -7.90
C LEU A 7 9.86 -12.57 -7.14
N GLY A 8 9.05 -12.73 -6.08
CA GLY A 8 8.73 -11.64 -5.16
C GLY A 8 9.98 -11.06 -4.48
N GLY A 9 10.89 -11.93 -4.02
CA GLY A 9 12.17 -11.52 -3.47
C GLY A 9 13.06 -10.78 -4.48
N VAL A 10 13.09 -11.23 -5.73
CA VAL A 10 13.82 -10.53 -6.81
C VAL A 10 13.18 -9.17 -7.11
N ALA A 11 11.85 -9.08 -7.13
CA ALA A 11 11.14 -7.82 -7.34
C ALA A 11 11.43 -6.80 -6.22
N PHE A 12 11.67 -7.27 -4.99
CA PHE A 12 12.04 -6.45 -3.85
C PHE A 12 13.32 -5.61 -4.10
N LEU A 13 14.25 -6.12 -4.91
CA LEU A 13 15.48 -5.39 -5.30
C LEU A 13 15.20 -4.13 -6.13
N LYS A 14 14.00 -3.97 -6.68
CA LYS A 14 13.57 -2.73 -7.37
C LYS A 14 13.28 -1.58 -6.41
N GLY A 15 13.33 -1.85 -5.13
CA GLY A 15 12.96 -0.93 -4.06
C GLY A 15 11.52 -1.09 -3.62
N LEU A 16 11.22 -0.47 -2.51
CA LEU A 16 9.89 -0.43 -1.91
C LEU A 16 9.16 0.84 -2.38
N GLY A 17 8.16 1.29 -1.66
CA GLY A 17 7.42 2.50 -2.00
C GLY A 17 6.68 3.05 -0.81
N LEU A 18 5.70 3.91 -1.06
CA LEU A 18 4.91 4.58 -0.03
C LEU A 18 4.20 3.63 0.93
N VAL A 19 3.78 2.45 0.47
CA VAL A 19 3.21 1.43 1.37
C VAL A 19 4.16 1.14 2.51
N HIS A 20 5.41 0.84 2.20
CA HIS A 20 6.43 0.54 3.20
C HIS A 20 6.88 1.77 3.97
N ALA A 21 7.03 2.91 3.30
CA ALA A 21 7.42 4.16 3.97
C ALA A 21 6.43 4.54 5.08
N ILE A 22 5.13 4.40 4.84
CA ILE A 22 4.09 4.66 5.84
C ILE A 22 4.08 3.54 6.89
N SER A 23 4.12 2.26 6.48
CA SER A 23 4.01 1.13 7.39
C SER A 23 5.19 1.00 8.34
N HIS A 24 6.41 1.36 7.91
CA HIS A 24 7.58 1.40 8.79
C HIS A 24 7.35 2.35 9.97
N MET A 25 6.79 3.53 9.70
CA MET A 25 6.53 4.52 10.74
C MET A 25 5.40 4.11 11.67
N VAL A 26 4.33 3.53 11.11
CA VAL A 26 3.22 2.96 11.89
C VAL A 26 3.72 1.80 12.76
N GLY A 27 4.46 0.88 12.19
CA GLY A 27 5.01 -0.26 12.92
C GLY A 27 5.97 0.14 14.05
N ALA A 28 6.83 1.13 13.80
CA ALA A 28 7.78 1.63 14.79
C ALA A 28 7.08 2.35 15.95
N GLU A 29 5.95 3.02 15.72
CA GLU A 29 5.27 3.81 16.75
C GLU A 29 4.21 3.01 17.51
N PHE A 30 3.49 2.11 16.82
CA PHE A 30 2.35 1.38 17.38
C PHE A 30 2.58 -0.13 17.52
N ASN A 31 3.81 -0.60 17.22
CA ASN A 31 4.17 -2.01 17.30
C ASN A 31 3.22 -2.94 16.51
N THR A 32 2.76 -2.48 15.35
CA THR A 32 1.87 -3.25 14.49
C THR A 32 2.65 -4.29 13.67
N GLN A 33 1.99 -5.40 13.33
CA GLN A 33 2.61 -6.44 12.50
C GLN A 33 2.82 -5.91 11.06
N HIS A 34 4.07 -5.96 10.57
CA HIS A 34 4.51 -5.30 9.33
C HIS A 34 3.69 -5.70 8.10
N GLY A 35 3.51 -7.00 7.87
CA GLY A 35 2.76 -7.49 6.70
C GLY A 35 1.28 -7.10 6.75
N LEU A 36 0.67 -7.13 7.93
CA LEU A 36 -0.70 -6.69 8.14
C LEU A 36 -0.85 -5.20 7.86
N THR A 37 0.04 -4.39 8.38
CA THR A 37 0.05 -2.94 8.17
C THR A 37 0.20 -2.60 6.69
N ASN A 38 1.13 -3.26 5.98
CA ASN A 38 1.28 -3.13 4.53
C ASN A 38 -0.01 -3.48 3.79
N ALA A 39 -0.65 -4.58 4.14
CA ALA A 39 -1.87 -5.06 3.48
C ALA A 39 -3.03 -4.06 3.63
N ILE A 40 -3.16 -3.42 4.81
CA ILE A 40 -4.18 -2.39 5.05
C ILE A 40 -3.92 -1.13 4.22
N ILE A 41 -2.69 -0.67 4.15
CA ILE A 41 -2.29 0.56 3.45
C ILE A 41 -2.34 0.39 1.92
N LEU A 42 -2.10 -0.84 1.44
CA LEU A 42 -1.90 -1.14 0.02
C LEU A 42 -3.00 -0.56 -0.92
N PRO A 43 -4.31 -0.74 -0.68
CA PRO A 43 -5.34 -0.23 -1.60
C PRO A 43 -5.29 1.29 -1.78
N VAL A 44 -5.05 2.03 -0.70
CA VAL A 44 -4.97 3.50 -0.72
C VAL A 44 -3.81 3.96 -1.60
N VAL A 45 -2.64 3.40 -1.37
CA VAL A 45 -1.43 3.76 -2.13
C VAL A 45 -1.51 3.29 -3.58
N LEU A 46 -2.16 2.16 -3.87
CA LEU A 46 -2.40 1.71 -5.25
C LEU A 46 -3.23 2.72 -6.03
N ARG A 47 -4.31 3.27 -5.45
CA ARG A 47 -5.11 4.31 -6.10
C ARG A 47 -4.27 5.52 -6.48
N TYR A 48 -3.38 5.94 -5.61
CA TYR A 48 -2.46 7.04 -5.89
C TYR A 48 -1.43 6.67 -6.98
N ASN A 49 -0.75 5.55 -6.83
CA ASN A 49 0.36 5.17 -7.69
C ASN A 49 -0.06 4.76 -9.10
N LEU A 50 -1.18 4.05 -9.25
CA LEU A 50 -1.57 3.46 -10.53
C LEU A 50 -2.26 4.43 -11.48
N SER A 51 -2.69 5.60 -11.02
CA SER A 51 -3.27 6.62 -11.88
C SER A 51 -2.32 6.95 -13.06
N GLY A 52 -2.78 6.75 -14.29
CA GLY A 52 -2.01 6.95 -15.51
C GLY A 52 -1.01 5.81 -15.83
N MET A 53 -1.18 4.63 -15.22
CA MET A 53 -0.35 3.45 -15.49
C MET A 53 -1.12 2.30 -16.15
N ASP A 54 -2.09 2.61 -17.01
CA ASP A 54 -3.03 1.68 -17.60
C ASP A 54 -2.35 0.45 -18.24
N GLU A 55 -1.32 0.67 -19.04
CA GLU A 55 -0.59 -0.43 -19.70
C GLU A 55 0.12 -1.38 -18.69
N LYS A 56 0.63 -0.84 -17.59
CA LYS A 56 1.23 -1.69 -16.55
C LYS A 56 0.15 -2.48 -15.80
N VAL A 57 -0.97 -1.82 -15.50
CA VAL A 57 -2.10 -2.46 -14.83
C VAL A 57 -2.68 -3.57 -15.70
N LYS A 58 -2.87 -3.32 -17.01
CA LYS A 58 -3.29 -4.33 -17.95
C LYS A 58 -2.42 -5.59 -17.91
N ARG A 59 -1.10 -5.42 -18.01
CA ARG A 59 -0.15 -6.55 -17.92
C ARG A 59 -0.21 -7.29 -16.59
N MET A 60 -0.39 -6.57 -15.48
CA MET A 60 -0.55 -7.19 -14.16
C MET A 60 -1.88 -7.97 -14.07
N SER A 61 -2.97 -7.39 -14.57
CA SER A 61 -4.29 -8.02 -14.60
C SER A 61 -4.29 -9.29 -15.43
N GLU A 62 -3.67 -9.26 -16.62
CA GLU A 62 -3.49 -10.44 -17.47
C GLU A 62 -2.71 -11.55 -16.73
N ALA A 63 -1.60 -11.20 -16.08
CA ALA A 63 -0.81 -12.16 -15.31
C ALA A 63 -1.57 -12.76 -14.12
N MET A 64 -2.50 -12.00 -13.53
CA MET A 64 -3.36 -12.42 -12.42
C MET A 64 -4.67 -13.08 -12.91
N GLN A 65 -4.89 -13.18 -14.24
CA GLN A 65 -6.08 -13.75 -14.88
C GLN A 65 -7.37 -13.02 -14.48
N PHE A 66 -7.30 -11.69 -14.34
CA PHE A 66 -8.49 -10.86 -14.15
C PHE A 66 -9.18 -10.62 -15.50
N GLU A 67 -10.50 -10.62 -15.53
CA GLU A 67 -11.29 -10.37 -16.75
C GLU A 67 -11.27 -8.91 -17.18
N ASP A 68 -11.40 -7.99 -16.21
CA ASP A 68 -11.34 -6.55 -16.43
C ASP A 68 -9.94 -6.03 -16.06
N HIS A 69 -9.31 -5.35 -17.02
CA HIS A 69 -7.95 -4.85 -16.91
C HIS A 69 -7.87 -3.36 -16.52
N SER A 70 -8.99 -2.74 -16.17
CA SER A 70 -9.01 -1.36 -15.67
C SER A 70 -8.31 -1.23 -14.32
N ILE A 71 -7.81 -0.03 -14.02
CA ILE A 71 -7.17 0.26 -12.73
C ILE A 71 -8.13 0.00 -11.58
N GLU A 72 -9.39 0.41 -11.72
CA GLU A 72 -10.39 0.22 -10.66
C GLU A 72 -10.72 -1.25 -10.43
N ALA A 73 -10.87 -2.02 -11.48
CA ALA A 73 -11.09 -3.47 -11.37
C ALA A 73 -9.89 -4.18 -10.73
N PHE A 74 -8.67 -3.79 -11.09
CA PHE A 74 -7.45 -4.31 -10.48
C PHE A 74 -7.45 -4.10 -8.97
N ILE A 75 -7.68 -2.84 -8.53
CA ILE A 75 -7.71 -2.50 -7.10
C ILE A 75 -8.83 -3.24 -6.38
N THR A 76 -10.04 -3.29 -6.98
CA THR A 76 -11.18 -4.02 -6.43
C THR A 76 -10.88 -5.51 -6.24
N ASN A 77 -10.17 -6.15 -7.18
CA ASN A 77 -9.79 -7.56 -7.02
C ASN A 77 -8.76 -7.76 -5.90
N ILE A 78 -7.82 -6.82 -5.71
CA ILE A 78 -6.92 -6.84 -4.55
C ILE A 78 -7.73 -6.71 -3.25
N GLU A 79 -8.67 -5.77 -3.17
CA GLU A 79 -9.52 -5.58 -1.99
C GLU A 79 -10.35 -6.83 -1.67
N LYS A 80 -10.97 -7.45 -2.68
CA LYS A 80 -11.67 -8.74 -2.50
C LYS A 80 -10.75 -9.84 -1.97
N MET A 81 -9.51 -9.87 -2.40
CA MET A 81 -8.52 -10.82 -1.87
C MET A 81 -8.23 -10.54 -0.40
N LEU A 82 -8.02 -9.27 -0.02
CA LEU A 82 -7.80 -8.87 1.38
C LEU A 82 -9.01 -9.20 2.26
N ASP A 83 -10.24 -9.03 1.76
CA ASP A 83 -11.46 -9.40 2.47
C ASP A 83 -11.54 -10.92 2.71
N ARG A 84 -11.22 -11.74 1.71
CA ARG A 84 -11.16 -13.21 1.86
C ARG A 84 -10.12 -13.67 2.87
N LEU A 85 -9.05 -12.89 3.05
CA LEU A 85 -7.99 -13.16 4.03
C LEU A 85 -8.32 -12.57 5.42
N ASN A 86 -9.50 -11.97 5.60
CA ASN A 86 -9.93 -11.30 6.83
C ASN A 86 -8.94 -10.23 7.30
N ILE A 87 -8.31 -9.52 6.37
CA ILE A 87 -7.46 -8.37 6.70
C ILE A 87 -8.36 -7.22 7.20
N PRO A 88 -8.05 -6.55 8.31
CA PRO A 88 -8.76 -5.36 8.78
C PRO A 88 -8.88 -4.29 7.70
N LYS A 89 -9.98 -3.53 7.73
CA LYS A 89 -10.29 -2.52 6.68
C LYS A 89 -9.65 -1.17 6.94
N SER A 90 -9.06 -0.98 8.11
CA SER A 90 -8.43 0.27 8.51
C SER A 90 -7.35 0.05 9.55
N LEU A 91 -6.43 1.01 9.64
CA LEU A 91 -5.42 0.99 10.70
C LEU A 91 -6.02 1.28 12.09
N SER A 92 -7.17 1.95 12.15
CA SER A 92 -7.87 2.16 13.43
C SER A 92 -8.36 0.86 14.05
N GLU A 93 -8.72 -0.15 13.25
CA GLU A 93 -9.09 -1.47 13.74
C GLU A 93 -7.93 -2.22 14.42
N ILE A 94 -6.70 -1.81 14.17
CA ILE A 94 -5.50 -2.34 14.83
C ILE A 94 -4.86 -1.36 15.80
N GLY A 95 -5.63 -0.35 16.24
CA GLY A 95 -5.28 0.56 17.34
C GLY A 95 -4.46 1.79 16.94
N VAL A 96 -4.39 2.16 15.66
CA VAL A 96 -3.68 3.38 15.21
C VAL A 96 -4.65 4.57 15.25
N PRO A 97 -4.36 5.62 16.05
CA PRO A 97 -5.23 6.79 16.16
C PRO A 97 -4.98 7.82 15.05
N GLU A 98 -5.96 8.71 14.81
CA GLU A 98 -5.85 9.74 13.76
C GLU A 98 -4.85 10.86 14.08
N ASP A 99 -4.59 11.13 15.34
CA ASP A 99 -3.69 12.23 15.78
C ASP A 99 -2.23 12.04 15.37
N CYS A 100 -1.86 10.83 14.90
CA CYS A 100 -0.52 10.51 14.45
C CYS A 100 -0.23 10.92 12.99
N VAL A 101 -1.24 11.27 12.18
CA VAL A 101 -1.14 11.48 10.73
C VAL A 101 0.03 12.39 10.34
N GLU A 102 0.09 13.58 10.95
CA GLU A 102 1.12 14.59 10.64
C GLU A 102 2.54 14.05 10.87
N ARG A 103 2.77 13.40 12.02
CA ARG A 103 4.12 12.91 12.36
C ARG A 103 4.51 11.66 11.59
N ILE A 104 3.55 10.76 11.31
CA ILE A 104 3.78 9.57 10.48
C ILE A 104 4.15 10.01 9.06
N ALA A 105 3.36 10.90 8.44
CA ALA A 105 3.64 11.39 7.09
C ALA A 105 5.00 12.07 6.96
N LYS A 106 5.35 12.96 7.90
CA LYS A 106 6.67 13.61 7.92
C LYS A 106 7.84 12.64 8.04
N LYS A 107 7.69 11.58 8.83
CA LYS A 107 8.72 10.54 8.97
C LYS A 107 8.77 9.65 7.74
N ALA A 108 7.63 9.26 7.17
CA ALA A 108 7.54 8.42 5.98
C ALA A 108 8.25 9.05 4.77
N MET A 109 8.17 10.36 4.59
CA MET A 109 8.89 11.07 3.53
C MET A 109 10.42 11.03 3.66
N LYS A 110 10.93 10.69 4.85
CA LYS A 110 12.38 10.53 5.11
C LYS A 110 12.83 9.07 5.07
N ASP A 111 11.89 8.15 4.93
CA ASP A 111 12.19 6.73 4.82
C ASP A 111 12.81 6.41 3.45
N GLN A 112 13.77 5.49 3.42
CA GLN A 112 14.43 5.09 2.17
C GLN A 112 13.45 4.50 1.16
N ALA A 113 12.39 3.83 1.63
CA ALA A 113 11.36 3.27 0.76
C ALA A 113 10.60 4.34 -0.04
N TYR A 114 10.47 5.56 0.49
CA TYR A 114 9.82 6.66 -0.22
C TYR A 114 10.54 7.00 -1.54
N ALA A 115 11.87 6.98 -1.55
CA ALA A 115 12.68 7.37 -2.70
C ALA A 115 12.46 6.48 -3.95
N THR A 116 11.98 5.27 -3.76
CA THR A 116 11.71 4.30 -4.84
C THR A 116 10.23 4.16 -5.19
N ASN A 117 9.37 5.05 -4.66
CA ASN A 117 7.97 5.09 -5.08
C ASN A 117 7.84 5.54 -6.54
N PRO A 118 6.95 4.94 -7.35
CA PRO A 118 6.82 5.29 -8.77
C PRO A 118 6.36 6.72 -9.04
N LYS A 119 5.75 7.38 -8.06
CA LYS A 119 5.35 8.80 -8.11
C LYS A 119 5.93 9.54 -6.91
N ILE A 120 6.40 10.77 -7.15
CA ILE A 120 6.78 11.68 -6.07
C ILE A 120 5.49 12.23 -5.45
N ALA A 121 5.31 12.01 -4.15
CA ALA A 121 4.16 12.50 -3.40
C ALA A 121 4.54 13.72 -2.55
N THR A 122 3.69 14.71 -2.48
CA THR A 122 3.83 15.82 -1.55
C THR A 122 3.52 15.38 -0.11
N LEU A 123 3.91 16.19 0.87
CA LEU A 123 3.57 15.92 2.27
C LEU A 123 2.05 15.81 2.48
N GLU A 124 1.27 16.68 1.82
CA GLU A 124 -0.19 16.66 1.95
C GLU A 124 -0.78 15.37 1.38
N GLU A 125 -0.33 14.92 0.22
CA GLU A 125 -0.78 13.65 -0.35
C GLU A 125 -0.42 12.45 0.55
N VAL A 126 0.77 12.44 1.19
CA VAL A 126 1.14 11.39 2.14
C VAL A 126 0.27 11.45 3.40
N LYS A 127 -0.09 12.65 3.87
CA LYS A 127 -1.05 12.81 4.99
C LYS A 127 -2.43 12.28 4.62
N GLU A 128 -2.94 12.63 3.44
CA GLU A 128 -4.23 12.15 2.95
C GLU A 128 -4.27 10.62 2.86
N MET A 129 -3.23 10.01 2.28
CA MET A 129 -3.11 8.54 2.22
C MET A 129 -3.02 7.91 3.61
N THR A 130 -2.26 8.51 4.52
CA THR A 130 -2.14 8.03 5.90
C THR A 130 -3.49 8.10 6.61
N LEU A 131 -4.19 9.23 6.52
CA LEU A 131 -5.51 9.43 7.13
C LEU A 131 -6.55 8.46 6.54
N ALA A 132 -6.56 8.31 5.21
CA ALA A 132 -7.45 7.37 4.54
C ALA A 132 -7.19 5.93 5.03
N SER A 133 -5.93 5.54 5.18
CA SER A 133 -5.56 4.21 5.69
C SER A 133 -6.01 3.99 7.15
N ILE A 134 -6.04 5.05 7.97
CA ILE A 134 -6.51 4.98 9.36
C ILE A 134 -8.04 4.88 9.42
N LYS A 135 -8.76 5.71 8.67
CA LYS A 135 -10.23 5.79 8.72
C LYS A 135 -10.92 4.66 7.96
N LYS A 136 -10.55 4.49 6.69
CA LYS A 136 -11.17 3.52 5.79
C LYS A 136 -10.26 3.31 4.58
N ALA A 137 -9.43 2.29 4.61
CA ALA A 137 -8.52 1.98 3.51
C ALA A 137 -9.27 1.35 2.31
N ARG A 138 -10.42 0.70 2.55
CA ARG A 138 -11.30 0.09 1.53
C ARG A 138 -12.74 -0.07 2.00
#